data_30eb83977a5b282850e4e2c870b5a7c4
#
_entry.id   30eb83977a5b282850e4e2c870b5a7c4
#
_cell.length_a   1.000
_cell.length_b   1.000
_cell.length_c   1.000
_cell.angle_alpha   90.00
_cell.angle_beta   90.00
_cell.angle_gamma   90.00
#
_symmetry.space_group_name_H-M   'P 1'
#
loop_
_entity.id
_entity.type
_entity.pdbx_description
1 polymer ?
#
loop_
_entity_poly.entity_id
_entity_poly.type
_entity_poly.pdbx_seq_one_letter_code
_entity_poly.pdbx_strand_id
1 'polypeptide(L)'
;MALRKYKPITAGTRWRIGNAYVEITTNKPEKSLLEPQKKTAGRNFQGRRAMRYMGGGHRQHYRIIDFKRNKTGMEATVVSIEYDPNRTAFIALVQYTDGEKRYIICPQGLQVGTKVSSGENVAPEVGNALPMNSIPLGTIIHNVEMQPGQGGKLVRSAGSSAQLANKEEAYAVLKMPSGELRKVLINCYATVGVVSNSDHNLETAGKAGRNRWKGVRPRVRGVAMNPVDHPMGGGEGRASGGHPRSRTGKYAKGEKTRTRGKGSDKLIIQRRDGKKLTK
;
A
#
# COMPACT_ATOMS: atom_id res chain seq x y z
N MET A 1 8.05 6.75 -19.06
CA MET A 1 7.64 5.45 -18.47
C MET A 1 8.84 4.81 -17.80
N ALA A 2 8.69 4.46 -16.53
CA ALA A 2 9.75 3.84 -15.74
C ALA A 2 9.83 2.30 -15.93
N LEU A 3 9.23 1.75 -16.98
CA LEU A 3 9.19 0.31 -17.24
C LEU A 3 10.24 -0.14 -18.24
N ARG A 4 10.94 -1.23 -17.91
CA ARG A 4 11.94 -1.88 -18.75
C ARG A 4 11.40 -3.22 -19.25
N LYS A 5 11.26 -3.36 -20.57
CA LYS A 5 11.03 -4.64 -21.26
C LYS A 5 12.36 -5.35 -21.46
N TYR A 6 12.38 -6.65 -21.28
CA TYR A 6 13.58 -7.48 -21.47
C TYR A 6 13.53 -8.21 -22.81
N LYS A 7 14.69 -8.46 -23.42
CA LYS A 7 14.79 -9.27 -24.65
C LYS A 7 14.28 -10.70 -24.37
N PRO A 8 13.49 -11.31 -25.27
CA PRO A 8 12.86 -12.63 -25.08
C PRO A 8 13.83 -13.80 -25.32
N ILE A 9 15.02 -13.75 -24.69
CA ILE A 9 16.09 -14.73 -24.90
C ILE A 9 15.80 -16.03 -24.15
N THR A 10 15.20 -15.93 -22.95
CA THR A 10 14.87 -17.10 -22.12
C THR A 10 13.40 -17.09 -21.74
N ALA A 11 12.87 -18.26 -21.33
CA ALA A 11 11.49 -18.38 -20.85
C ALA A 11 11.16 -17.40 -19.71
N GLY A 12 12.13 -17.11 -18.83
CA GLY A 12 11.96 -16.19 -17.71
C GLY A 12 12.05 -14.70 -18.06
N THR A 13 12.60 -14.36 -19.23
CA THR A 13 12.72 -12.97 -19.70
C THR A 13 11.68 -12.60 -20.75
N ARG A 14 11.12 -13.58 -21.47
CA ARG A 14 10.15 -13.38 -22.55
C ARG A 14 8.98 -12.46 -22.17
N TRP A 15 8.40 -12.68 -21.03
CA TRP A 15 7.24 -11.93 -20.53
C TRP A 15 7.58 -10.98 -19.38
N ARG A 16 8.87 -10.77 -19.12
CA ARG A 16 9.30 -9.93 -18.02
C ARG A 16 9.17 -8.45 -18.38
N ILE A 17 8.47 -7.73 -17.49
CA ILE A 17 8.45 -6.27 -17.45
C ILE A 17 8.89 -5.89 -16.04
N GLY A 18 9.94 -5.11 -15.92
CA GLY A 18 10.44 -4.65 -14.61
C GLY A 18 10.49 -3.14 -14.55
N ASN A 19 10.62 -2.62 -13.34
CA ASN A 19 10.86 -1.21 -13.12
C ASN A 19 12.28 -0.85 -13.57
N ALA A 20 12.45 0.33 -14.18
CA ALA A 20 13.76 0.87 -14.55
C ALA A 20 14.41 1.66 -13.40
N TYR A 21 13.65 1.96 -12.32
CA TYR A 21 14.12 2.68 -11.13
C TYR A 21 14.74 4.06 -11.41
N VAL A 22 14.22 4.78 -12.40
CA VAL A 22 14.75 6.07 -12.85
C VAL A 22 14.71 7.14 -11.75
N GLU A 23 13.70 7.07 -10.89
CA GLU A 23 13.49 8.04 -9.79
C GLU A 23 14.43 7.79 -8.60
N ILE A 24 15.07 6.63 -8.52
CA ILE A 24 15.90 6.25 -7.38
C ILE A 24 17.28 6.89 -7.53
N THR A 25 17.72 7.61 -6.50
CA THR A 25 18.99 8.33 -6.48
C THR A 25 20.09 7.56 -5.77
N THR A 26 19.77 6.71 -4.81
CA THR A 26 20.73 5.89 -4.08
C THR A 26 20.20 4.50 -3.74
N ASN A 27 21.10 3.51 -3.69
CA ASN A 27 20.81 2.14 -3.26
C ASN A 27 21.23 1.86 -1.81
N LYS A 28 21.89 2.84 -1.15
CA LYS A 28 22.39 2.68 0.23
C LYS A 28 21.41 3.31 1.20
N PRO A 29 20.71 2.50 2.03
CA PRO A 29 19.79 3.04 3.03
C PRO A 29 20.53 3.64 4.23
N GLU A 30 19.91 4.61 4.91
CA GLU A 30 20.39 5.17 6.17
C GLU A 30 20.35 4.10 7.27
N LYS A 31 21.50 3.77 7.84
CA LYS A 31 21.65 2.64 8.78
C LYS A 31 20.88 2.86 10.09
N SER A 32 20.82 4.09 10.59
CA SER A 32 20.14 4.45 11.82
C SER A 32 18.61 4.23 11.76
N LEU A 33 18.04 4.21 10.54
CA LEU A 33 16.61 4.02 10.29
C LEU A 33 16.26 2.60 9.82
N LEU A 34 17.16 1.64 10.04
CA LEU A 34 16.91 0.23 9.69
C LEU A 34 16.67 -0.62 10.92
N GLU A 35 15.63 -1.46 10.83
CA GLU A 35 15.34 -2.50 11.82
C GLU A 35 15.44 -3.90 11.19
N PRO A 36 15.92 -4.91 11.97
CA PRO A 36 15.93 -6.28 11.51
C PRO A 36 14.49 -6.82 11.39
N GLN A 37 14.13 -7.37 10.24
CA GLN A 37 12.83 -7.96 10.01
C GLN A 37 12.87 -9.47 10.15
N LYS A 38 12.30 -10.01 11.24
CA LYS A 38 12.15 -11.45 11.45
C LYS A 38 11.03 -12.00 10.55
N LYS A 39 11.31 -13.11 9.86
CA LYS A 39 10.33 -13.80 9.00
C LYS A 39 9.64 -14.89 9.80
N THR A 40 8.33 -14.77 9.99
CA THR A 40 7.50 -15.74 10.72
C THR A 40 6.98 -16.88 9.85
N ALA A 41 7.20 -16.81 8.52
CA ALA A 41 6.70 -17.80 7.55
C ALA A 41 5.17 -18.04 7.67
N GLY A 42 4.42 -17.01 7.99
CA GLY A 42 2.97 -17.04 8.15
C GLY A 42 2.49 -17.72 9.43
N ARG A 43 3.36 -17.86 10.44
CA ARG A 43 3.01 -18.42 11.76
C ARG A 43 2.71 -17.29 12.75
N ASN A 44 1.78 -17.55 13.67
CA ASN A 44 1.47 -16.68 14.79
C ASN A 44 2.48 -16.89 15.96
N PHE A 45 2.28 -16.19 17.08
CA PHE A 45 3.12 -16.29 18.29
C PHE A 45 3.12 -17.68 18.91
N GLN A 46 2.05 -18.49 18.70
CA GLN A 46 1.97 -19.88 19.18
C GLN A 46 2.63 -20.88 18.21
N GLY A 47 3.29 -20.42 17.13
CA GLY A 47 3.88 -21.29 16.11
C GLY A 47 2.87 -21.91 15.13
N ARG A 48 1.56 -21.65 15.30
CA ARG A 48 0.52 -22.16 14.41
C ARG A 48 0.45 -21.35 13.12
N ARG A 49 0.17 -22.02 12.00
CA ARG A 49 0.04 -21.38 10.70
C ARG A 49 -1.24 -20.53 10.63
N ALA A 50 -1.10 -19.20 10.71
CA ALA A 50 -2.19 -18.25 10.53
C ALA A 50 -2.39 -17.89 9.05
N MET A 51 -1.30 -17.77 8.28
CA MET A 51 -1.33 -17.45 6.85
C MET A 51 -0.57 -18.51 6.04
N ARG A 52 -1.21 -19.03 4.98
CA ARG A 52 -0.61 -20.04 4.11
C ARG A 52 0.18 -19.39 2.97
N TYR A 53 1.05 -20.19 2.35
CA TYR A 53 1.84 -19.79 1.17
C TYR A 53 2.81 -18.63 1.43
N MET A 54 3.28 -18.48 2.66
CA MET A 54 4.32 -17.56 3.07
C MET A 54 5.57 -18.32 3.49
N GLY A 55 6.74 -17.76 3.24
CA GLY A 55 8.02 -18.27 3.72
C GLY A 55 9.14 -18.21 2.70
N GLY A 56 10.39 -18.24 3.19
CA GLY A 56 11.58 -18.02 2.39
C GLY A 56 11.73 -16.56 1.92
N GLY A 57 12.33 -16.40 0.75
CA GLY A 57 12.60 -15.10 0.16
C GLY A 57 13.88 -14.43 0.67
N HIS A 58 14.30 -13.36 0.00
CA HIS A 58 15.50 -12.60 0.36
C HIS A 58 15.38 -11.98 1.75
N ARG A 59 16.52 -11.88 2.48
CA ARG A 59 16.59 -11.14 3.73
C ARG A 59 16.28 -9.66 3.47
N GLN A 60 15.44 -9.08 4.32
CA GLN A 60 15.02 -7.69 4.22
C GLN A 60 15.20 -7.00 5.56
N HIS A 61 15.52 -5.71 5.54
CA HIS A 61 15.47 -4.83 6.69
C HIS A 61 14.25 -3.93 6.56
N TYR A 62 13.57 -3.69 7.67
CA TYR A 62 12.48 -2.73 7.72
C TYR A 62 13.06 -1.31 7.76
N ARG A 63 12.46 -0.37 7.01
CA ARG A 63 12.76 1.06 7.09
C ARG A 63 11.73 1.71 7.99
N ILE A 64 12.21 2.43 9.00
CA ILE A 64 11.35 3.20 9.89
C ILE A 64 10.82 4.40 9.11
N ILE A 65 9.53 4.40 8.82
CA ILE A 65 8.88 5.46 8.06
C ILE A 65 8.10 6.36 9.00
N ASP A 66 8.26 7.66 8.87
CA ASP A 66 7.46 8.66 9.56
C ASP A 66 6.10 8.80 8.89
N PHE A 67 5.13 8.03 9.39
CA PHE A 67 3.73 8.14 8.96
C PHE A 67 2.98 9.26 9.68
N LYS A 68 3.52 9.77 10.79
CA LYS A 68 2.86 10.77 11.63
C LYS A 68 3.12 12.19 11.16
N ARG A 69 4.32 12.44 10.64
CA ARG A 69 4.77 13.77 10.23
C ARG A 69 4.60 14.81 11.36
N ASN A 70 4.97 14.41 12.58
CA ASN A 70 4.69 15.16 13.80
C ASN A 70 5.67 16.32 14.09
N LYS A 71 6.69 16.56 13.25
CA LYS A 71 7.54 17.76 13.31
C LYS A 71 6.87 18.92 12.61
N THR A 72 5.94 19.56 13.30
CA THR A 72 5.17 20.69 12.76
C THR A 72 6.00 21.97 12.78
N GLY A 73 5.85 22.80 11.74
CA GLY A 73 6.51 24.11 11.62
C GLY A 73 8.01 24.06 11.27
N MET A 74 8.57 22.85 11.06
CA MET A 74 9.98 22.66 10.72
C MET A 74 10.13 22.21 9.27
N GLU A 75 11.00 22.85 8.53
CA GLU A 75 11.33 22.44 7.17
C GLU A 75 12.30 21.25 7.17
N ALA A 76 12.10 20.34 6.21
CA ALA A 76 13.02 19.28 5.91
C ALA A 76 13.37 19.29 4.42
N THR A 77 14.63 19.01 4.10
CA THR A 77 15.10 18.91 2.71
C THR A 77 15.20 17.45 2.28
N VAL A 78 14.74 17.14 1.09
CA VAL A 78 14.87 15.79 0.51
C VAL A 78 16.32 15.53 0.14
N VAL A 79 16.93 14.53 0.77
CA VAL A 79 18.33 14.13 0.57
C VAL A 79 18.45 13.07 -0.52
N SER A 80 17.58 12.07 -0.50
CA SER A 80 17.60 10.96 -1.46
C SER A 80 16.22 10.33 -1.65
N ILE A 81 16.04 9.66 -2.80
CA ILE A 81 14.89 8.81 -3.09
C ILE A 81 15.40 7.37 -3.18
N GLU A 82 14.76 6.45 -2.45
CA GLU A 82 15.25 5.10 -2.24
C GLU A 82 14.19 4.02 -2.50
N TYR A 83 14.67 2.83 -2.84
CA TYR A 83 13.85 1.62 -2.94
C TYR A 83 13.64 1.00 -1.56
N ASP A 84 12.39 0.67 -1.22
CA ASP A 84 12.06 -0.12 -0.03
C ASP A 84 11.49 -1.49 -0.43
N PRO A 85 12.13 -2.62 -0.05
CA PRO A 85 11.62 -3.96 -0.37
C PRO A 85 10.34 -4.34 0.40
N ASN A 86 9.92 -3.55 1.39
CA ASN A 86 8.77 -3.84 2.25
C ASN A 86 7.48 -3.17 1.74
N ARG A 87 7.59 -2.28 0.74
CA ARG A 87 6.45 -1.57 0.16
C ARG A 87 6.59 -1.43 -1.35
N THR A 88 5.50 -1.10 -1.99
CA THR A 88 5.46 -0.90 -3.44
C THR A 88 5.87 0.50 -3.85
N ALA A 89 5.64 1.50 -2.98
CA ALA A 89 6.05 2.89 -3.17
C ALA A 89 7.55 3.09 -2.92
N PHE A 90 8.15 4.10 -3.54
CA PHE A 90 9.47 4.58 -3.14
C PHE A 90 9.36 5.39 -1.86
N ILE A 91 10.50 5.55 -1.18
CA ILE A 91 10.65 6.35 0.04
C ILE A 91 11.63 7.48 -0.20
N ALA A 92 11.44 8.60 0.46
CA ALA A 92 12.37 9.72 0.44
C ALA A 92 13.01 9.88 1.82
N LEU A 93 14.32 10.00 1.86
CA LEU A 93 15.07 10.40 3.04
C LEU A 93 15.02 11.92 3.12
N VAL A 94 14.47 12.44 4.20
CA VAL A 94 14.42 13.88 4.47
C VAL A 94 15.28 14.21 5.68
N GLN A 95 15.96 15.34 5.63
CA GLN A 95 16.76 15.87 6.73
C GLN A 95 16.13 17.20 7.18
N TYR A 96 15.77 17.26 8.44
CA TYR A 96 15.25 18.46 9.08
C TYR A 96 16.36 19.45 9.39
N THR A 97 16.00 20.71 9.65
CA THR A 97 16.95 21.77 10.00
C THR A 97 17.72 21.51 11.29
N ASP A 98 17.17 20.70 12.20
CA ASP A 98 17.85 20.21 13.41
C ASP A 98 18.82 19.05 13.18
N GLY A 99 19.00 18.60 11.94
CA GLY A 99 19.90 17.49 11.57
C GLY A 99 19.26 16.11 11.65
N GLU A 100 18.06 15.95 12.24
CA GLU A 100 17.37 14.65 12.30
C GLU A 100 16.95 14.19 10.89
N LYS A 101 17.22 12.92 10.60
CA LYS A 101 16.80 12.29 9.35
C LYS A 101 15.59 11.41 9.58
N ARG A 102 14.65 11.42 8.64
CA ARG A 102 13.49 10.51 8.63
C ARG A 102 13.18 10.03 7.21
N TYR A 103 12.60 8.84 7.12
CA TYR A 103 12.00 8.39 5.87
C TYR A 103 10.53 8.80 5.81
N ILE A 104 10.10 9.25 4.63
CA ILE A 104 8.69 9.50 4.30
C ILE A 104 8.29 8.69 3.08
N ILE A 105 6.99 8.48 2.85
CA ILE A 105 6.51 7.96 1.56
C ILE A 105 6.81 9.04 0.51
N CYS A 106 7.50 8.65 -0.56
CA CYS A 106 7.82 9.57 -1.65
C CYS A 106 6.56 9.84 -2.49
N PRO A 107 6.09 11.08 -2.62
CA PRO A 107 5.09 11.43 -3.62
C PRO A 107 5.70 11.45 -5.02
N GLN A 108 4.86 11.30 -6.02
CA GLN A 108 5.24 11.37 -7.42
C GLN A 108 5.71 12.79 -7.78
N GLY A 109 6.83 12.90 -8.49
CA GLY A 109 7.39 14.16 -8.93
C GLY A 109 8.26 14.87 -7.88
N LEU A 110 8.41 14.33 -6.66
CA LEU A 110 9.34 14.86 -5.67
C LEU A 110 10.78 14.70 -6.15
N GLN A 111 11.59 15.74 -5.97
CA GLN A 111 13.00 15.74 -6.37
C GLN A 111 13.93 15.93 -5.17
N VAL A 112 15.19 15.52 -5.31
CA VAL A 112 16.24 15.80 -4.32
C VAL A 112 16.45 17.32 -4.23
N GLY A 113 16.62 17.83 -3.01
CA GLY A 113 16.74 19.26 -2.72
C GLY A 113 15.38 19.98 -2.50
N THR A 114 14.25 19.35 -2.81
CA THR A 114 12.92 19.93 -2.53
C THR A 114 12.72 20.04 -1.01
N LYS A 115 12.18 21.15 -0.56
CA LYS A 115 11.78 21.37 0.83
C LYS A 115 10.39 20.81 1.06
N VAL A 116 10.19 20.11 2.17
CA VAL A 116 8.91 19.58 2.62
C VAL A 116 8.70 19.94 4.09
N SER A 117 7.47 20.26 4.44
CA SER A 117 7.11 20.64 5.80
C SER A 117 5.79 20.01 6.24
N SER A 118 5.48 20.11 7.51
CA SER A 118 4.19 19.67 8.07
C SER A 118 3.65 20.69 9.05
N GLY A 119 2.33 20.90 9.07
CA GLY A 119 1.67 21.83 9.96
C GLY A 119 0.39 22.41 9.37
N GLU A 120 -0.31 23.23 10.16
CA GLU A 120 -1.57 23.85 9.74
C GLU A 120 -1.38 25.00 8.75
N ASN A 121 -0.30 25.77 8.94
CA ASN A 121 0.00 27.00 8.16
C ASN A 121 1.02 26.74 7.05
N VAL A 122 1.04 25.54 6.50
CA VAL A 122 1.96 25.16 5.43
C VAL A 122 1.25 25.24 4.07
N ALA A 123 1.95 25.66 3.02
CA ALA A 123 1.40 25.67 1.68
C ALA A 123 1.01 24.24 1.21
N PRO A 124 -0.13 24.08 0.52
CA PRO A 124 -0.61 22.77 0.07
C PRO A 124 0.16 22.28 -1.17
N GLU A 125 1.48 22.16 -1.05
CA GLU A 125 2.39 21.69 -2.10
C GLU A 125 2.67 20.19 -1.98
N VAL A 126 3.14 19.58 -3.08
CA VAL A 126 3.43 18.14 -3.14
C VAL A 126 4.51 17.76 -2.11
N GLY A 127 4.18 16.81 -1.24
CA GLY A 127 5.06 16.34 -0.17
C GLY A 127 4.80 16.96 1.20
N ASN A 128 4.08 18.08 1.27
CA ASN A 128 3.70 18.71 2.52
C ASN A 128 2.55 17.97 3.19
N ALA A 129 2.60 17.92 4.52
CA ALA A 129 1.58 17.25 5.32
C ALA A 129 0.79 18.27 6.14
N LEU A 130 -0.53 18.28 5.94
CA LEU A 130 -1.44 19.22 6.58
C LEU A 130 -2.64 18.49 7.18
N PRO A 131 -3.31 19.07 8.20
CA PRO A 131 -4.65 18.64 8.58
C PRO A 131 -5.62 18.91 7.42
N MET A 132 -6.61 18.04 7.22
CA MET A 132 -7.53 18.15 6.08
C MET A 132 -8.32 19.46 6.09
N ASN A 133 -8.46 20.10 7.25
CA ASN A 133 -9.07 21.43 7.35
C ASN A 133 -8.33 22.47 6.50
N SER A 134 -7.00 22.44 6.50
CA SER A 134 -6.15 23.40 5.78
C SER A 134 -5.95 23.07 4.29
N ILE A 135 -6.31 21.85 3.85
CA ILE A 135 -6.12 21.43 2.45
C ILE A 135 -7.29 21.92 1.58
N PRO A 136 -7.07 22.58 0.43
CA PRO A 136 -8.14 23.00 -0.48
C PRO A 136 -9.00 21.82 -0.99
N LEU A 137 -10.27 22.09 -1.29
CA LEU A 137 -11.15 21.11 -1.93
C LEU A 137 -10.63 20.72 -3.31
N GLY A 138 -10.86 19.48 -3.71
CA GLY A 138 -10.38 18.94 -4.98
C GLY A 138 -8.93 18.46 -4.96
N THR A 139 -8.14 18.81 -3.93
CA THR A 139 -6.72 18.43 -3.82
C THR A 139 -6.57 16.91 -3.74
N ILE A 140 -5.55 16.42 -4.43
CA ILE A 140 -5.14 15.02 -4.40
C ILE A 140 -4.20 14.79 -3.23
N ILE A 141 -4.49 13.79 -2.41
CA ILE A 141 -3.79 13.50 -1.16
C ILE A 141 -3.47 12.02 -1.03
N HIS A 142 -2.47 11.72 -0.20
CA HIS A 142 -2.08 10.36 0.19
C HIS A 142 -1.68 10.31 1.66
N ASN A 143 -1.28 9.13 2.15
CA ASN A 143 -0.85 8.92 3.54
C ASN A 143 -1.83 9.49 4.57
N VAL A 144 -3.13 9.20 4.39
CA VAL A 144 -4.20 9.80 5.19
C VAL A 144 -4.35 9.08 6.53
N GLU A 145 -4.46 9.83 7.61
CA GLU A 145 -4.82 9.32 8.93
C GLU A 145 -6.29 8.91 9.02
N MET A 146 -6.58 7.98 9.90
CA MET A 146 -7.96 7.59 10.25
C MET A 146 -8.43 8.24 11.56
N GLN A 147 -7.50 8.52 12.44
CA GLN A 147 -7.69 9.24 13.71
C GLN A 147 -6.51 10.17 13.90
N PRO A 148 -6.71 11.37 14.45
CA PRO A 148 -5.63 12.33 14.65
C PRO A 148 -4.47 11.75 15.45
N GLY A 149 -3.23 11.98 15.00
CA GLY A 149 -2.00 11.55 15.66
C GLY A 149 -1.65 10.06 15.56
N GLN A 150 -2.48 9.23 14.92
CA GLN A 150 -2.15 7.81 14.70
C GLN A 150 -1.14 7.55 13.59
N GLY A 151 -0.90 8.54 12.74
CA GLY A 151 -0.13 8.40 11.51
C GLY A 151 -0.97 7.85 10.34
N GLY A 152 -0.53 8.13 9.13
CA GLY A 152 -1.24 7.76 7.91
C GLY A 152 -1.43 6.24 7.79
N LYS A 153 -2.65 5.82 7.49
CA LYS A 153 -3.04 4.41 7.30
C LYS A 153 -3.67 4.13 5.94
N LEU A 154 -4.34 5.12 5.36
CA LEU A 154 -4.99 5.01 4.06
C LEU A 154 -4.09 5.57 2.96
N VAL A 155 -4.26 5.06 1.74
CA VAL A 155 -3.62 5.59 0.52
C VAL A 155 -2.09 5.66 0.63
N ARG A 156 -1.44 4.50 0.79
CA ARG A 156 0.03 4.39 0.95
C ARG A 156 0.71 3.55 -0.12
N SER A 157 -0.06 2.83 -0.93
CA SER A 157 0.48 1.96 -1.97
C SER A 157 0.92 2.77 -3.19
N ALA A 158 1.86 2.23 -3.97
CA ALA A 158 2.33 2.84 -5.21
C ALA A 158 1.20 3.30 -6.13
N GLY A 159 1.30 4.53 -6.65
CA GLY A 159 0.32 5.13 -7.56
C GLY A 159 -1.05 5.41 -6.96
N SER A 160 -1.25 5.17 -5.66
CA SER A 160 -2.55 5.45 -5.04
C SER A 160 -2.69 6.91 -4.65
N SER A 161 -3.92 7.41 -4.75
CA SER A 161 -4.30 8.76 -4.33
C SER A 161 -5.76 8.77 -3.89
N ALA A 162 -6.12 9.71 -3.02
CA ALA A 162 -7.49 10.05 -2.70
C ALA A 162 -7.72 11.52 -3.01
N GLN A 163 -8.94 11.90 -3.29
CA GLN A 163 -9.33 13.29 -3.53
C GLN A 163 -10.17 13.79 -2.37
N LEU A 164 -9.85 14.97 -1.86
CA LEU A 164 -10.66 15.68 -0.88
C LEU A 164 -11.90 16.26 -1.60
N ALA A 165 -13.04 15.57 -1.49
CA ALA A 165 -14.24 15.93 -2.25
C ALA A 165 -15.07 17.00 -1.56
N ASN A 166 -15.20 16.96 -0.22
CA ASN A 166 -15.99 17.93 0.56
C ASN A 166 -15.45 18.03 1.99
N LYS A 167 -15.80 19.12 2.67
CA LYS A 167 -15.56 19.35 4.10
C LYS A 167 -16.88 19.66 4.78
N GLU A 168 -17.14 18.95 5.88
CA GLU A 168 -18.22 19.21 6.82
C GLU A 168 -17.59 19.71 8.13
N GLU A 169 -18.37 20.18 9.08
CA GLU A 169 -17.84 20.74 10.35
C GLU A 169 -16.84 19.80 11.07
N ALA A 170 -17.19 18.52 11.21
CA ALA A 170 -16.35 17.54 11.92
C ALA A 170 -15.62 16.58 10.98
N TYR A 171 -16.03 16.47 9.73
CA TYR A 171 -15.56 15.44 8.80
C TYR A 171 -15.16 15.99 7.44
N ALA A 172 -14.08 15.45 6.91
CA ALA A 172 -13.72 15.55 5.50
C ALA A 172 -14.23 14.34 4.73
N VAL A 173 -14.78 14.55 3.55
CA VAL A 173 -15.26 13.51 2.65
C VAL A 173 -14.17 13.22 1.61
N LEU A 174 -13.69 11.99 1.61
CA LEU A 174 -12.64 11.53 0.70
C LEU A 174 -13.20 10.59 -0.36
N LYS A 175 -12.87 10.86 -1.63
CA LYS A 175 -13.01 9.91 -2.72
C LYS A 175 -11.79 9.01 -2.75
N MET A 176 -11.97 7.75 -2.33
CA MET A 176 -10.90 6.76 -2.23
C MET A 176 -10.51 6.20 -3.61
N PRO A 177 -9.31 5.58 -3.77
CA PRO A 177 -8.91 4.92 -5.02
C PRO A 177 -9.89 3.85 -5.51
N SER A 178 -10.66 3.25 -4.62
CA SER A 178 -11.69 2.26 -4.95
C SER A 178 -12.97 2.85 -5.53
N GLY A 179 -13.12 4.19 -5.49
CA GLY A 179 -14.37 4.91 -5.80
C GLY A 179 -15.30 5.08 -4.59
N GLU A 180 -14.98 4.52 -3.42
CA GLU A 180 -15.73 4.71 -2.18
C GLU A 180 -15.63 6.16 -1.70
N LEU A 181 -16.78 6.76 -1.32
CA LEU A 181 -16.81 8.03 -0.59
C LEU A 181 -16.87 7.76 0.91
N ARG A 182 -15.88 8.26 1.61
CA ARG A 182 -15.71 7.98 3.04
C ARG A 182 -15.45 9.26 3.84
N LYS A 183 -16.08 9.33 5.02
CA LYS A 183 -15.83 10.37 6.01
C LYS A 183 -14.58 10.03 6.84
N VAL A 184 -13.75 11.04 7.09
CA VAL A 184 -12.61 11.00 8.00
C VAL A 184 -12.64 12.28 8.83
N LEU A 185 -12.20 12.25 10.10
CA LEU A 185 -12.18 13.43 10.93
C LEU A 185 -11.35 14.54 10.29
N ILE A 186 -11.85 15.77 10.32
CA ILE A 186 -11.25 16.93 9.61
C ILE A 186 -9.85 17.28 10.14
N ASN A 187 -9.58 17.00 11.41
CA ASN A 187 -8.27 17.24 12.05
C ASN A 187 -7.21 16.15 11.71
N CYS A 188 -7.57 15.10 10.95
CA CYS A 188 -6.61 14.10 10.50
C CYS A 188 -5.64 14.69 9.49
N TYR A 189 -4.37 14.32 9.61
CA TYR A 189 -3.33 14.73 8.67
C TYR A 189 -3.37 13.90 7.39
N ALA A 190 -3.04 14.54 6.30
CA ALA A 190 -2.81 13.93 5.00
C ALA A 190 -1.63 14.61 4.30
N THR A 191 -0.96 13.90 3.41
CA THR A 191 0.13 14.46 2.59
C THR A 191 -0.39 14.76 1.19
N VAL A 192 -0.05 15.93 0.66
CA VAL A 192 -0.48 16.37 -0.69
C VAL A 192 0.28 15.59 -1.77
N GLY A 193 -0.41 15.20 -2.84
CA GLY A 193 0.13 14.52 -4.00
C GLY A 193 -0.28 13.06 -4.14
N VAL A 194 0.19 12.41 -5.20
CA VAL A 194 0.01 10.98 -5.52
C VAL A 194 1.23 10.21 -5.02
N VAL A 195 1.07 8.98 -4.58
CA VAL A 195 2.20 8.11 -4.19
C VAL A 195 3.03 7.75 -5.43
N SER A 196 4.36 7.76 -5.31
CA SER A 196 5.31 7.40 -6.37
C SER A 196 5.16 5.97 -6.91
N ASN A 197 5.91 5.64 -7.97
CA ASN A 197 5.95 4.32 -8.60
C ASN A 197 4.59 3.84 -9.13
N SER A 198 3.85 4.72 -9.79
CA SER A 198 2.50 4.44 -10.33
C SER A 198 2.46 3.23 -11.28
N ASP A 199 3.55 2.97 -12.00
CA ASP A 199 3.68 1.87 -12.97
C ASP A 199 3.89 0.48 -12.31
N HIS A 200 3.96 0.39 -10.98
CA HIS A 200 4.20 -0.87 -10.26
C HIS A 200 3.21 -1.99 -10.64
N ASN A 201 1.96 -1.65 -10.91
CA ASN A 201 0.94 -2.62 -11.31
C ASN A 201 1.18 -3.24 -12.69
N LEU A 202 1.98 -2.60 -13.53
CA LEU A 202 2.33 -3.04 -14.88
C LEU A 202 3.55 -3.97 -14.91
N GLU A 203 4.19 -4.18 -13.76
CA GLU A 203 5.32 -5.09 -13.64
C GLU A 203 4.88 -6.55 -13.79
N THR A 204 5.63 -7.31 -14.58
CA THR A 204 5.42 -8.75 -14.75
C THR A 204 6.64 -9.52 -14.32
N ALA A 205 6.48 -10.44 -13.39
CA ALA A 205 7.58 -11.22 -12.81
C ALA A 205 8.29 -12.12 -13.83
N GLY A 206 7.58 -12.65 -14.83
CA GLY A 206 8.10 -13.47 -15.90
C GLY A 206 8.45 -14.91 -15.52
N LYS A 207 8.72 -15.22 -14.24
CA LYS A 207 8.99 -16.58 -13.74
C LYS A 207 8.55 -16.78 -12.28
N ALA A 208 8.20 -18.01 -11.92
CA ALA A 208 7.77 -18.38 -10.57
C ALA A 208 8.85 -18.12 -9.50
N GLY A 209 10.13 -18.27 -9.85
CA GLY A 209 11.25 -18.05 -8.94
C GLY A 209 11.30 -16.63 -8.36
N ARG A 210 10.80 -15.60 -9.09
CA ARG A 210 10.73 -14.23 -8.55
C ARG A 210 9.75 -14.11 -7.39
N ASN A 211 8.62 -14.80 -7.47
CA ASN A 211 7.66 -14.86 -6.36
C ASN A 211 8.27 -15.59 -5.17
N ARG A 212 9.10 -16.64 -5.42
CA ARG A 212 9.86 -17.31 -4.36
C ARG A 212 10.83 -16.35 -3.66
N TRP A 213 11.52 -15.48 -4.40
CA TRP A 213 12.40 -14.45 -3.83
C TRP A 213 11.66 -13.43 -2.96
N LYS A 214 10.40 -13.15 -3.29
CA LYS A 214 9.52 -12.29 -2.48
C LYS A 214 8.93 -13.00 -1.24
N GLY A 215 9.22 -14.29 -1.06
CA GLY A 215 8.69 -15.08 0.07
C GLY A 215 7.32 -15.71 -0.19
N VAL A 216 6.81 -15.63 -1.41
CA VAL A 216 5.53 -16.24 -1.80
C VAL A 216 5.78 -17.68 -2.23
N ARG A 217 5.15 -18.64 -1.55
CA ARG A 217 5.22 -20.08 -1.89
C ARG A 217 4.18 -20.42 -2.96
N PRO A 218 4.40 -21.51 -3.74
CA PRO A 218 3.43 -22.01 -4.71
C PRO A 218 2.09 -22.32 -4.05
N ARG A 219 1.01 -22.04 -4.78
CA ARG A 219 -0.36 -22.30 -4.35
C ARG A 219 -1.01 -23.37 -5.22
N VAL A 220 -1.46 -24.46 -4.59
CA VAL A 220 -2.24 -25.51 -5.25
C VAL A 220 -3.70 -25.05 -5.36
N ARG A 221 -4.34 -25.31 -6.50
CA ARG A 221 -5.77 -25.04 -6.71
C ARG A 221 -6.62 -26.05 -5.96
N GLY A 222 -7.76 -25.64 -5.41
CA GLY A 222 -8.67 -26.53 -4.69
C GLY A 222 -9.16 -27.72 -5.51
N VAL A 223 -9.36 -27.53 -6.83
CA VAL A 223 -9.77 -28.60 -7.75
C VAL A 223 -8.71 -29.71 -7.92
N ALA A 224 -7.44 -29.40 -7.65
CA ALA A 224 -6.34 -30.36 -7.74
C ALA A 224 -6.00 -31.01 -6.39
N MET A 225 -6.85 -30.83 -5.39
CA MET A 225 -6.71 -31.42 -4.05
C MET A 225 -7.65 -32.64 -3.90
N ASN A 226 -7.44 -33.41 -2.84
CA ASN A 226 -8.36 -34.49 -2.45
C ASN A 226 -9.62 -33.88 -1.77
N PRO A 227 -10.75 -34.63 -1.74
CA PRO A 227 -11.98 -34.18 -1.10
C PRO A 227 -11.82 -33.79 0.37
N VAL A 228 -10.93 -34.44 1.10
CA VAL A 228 -10.61 -34.13 2.51
C VAL A 228 -9.97 -32.76 2.69
N ASP A 229 -9.23 -32.28 1.69
CA ASP A 229 -8.48 -31.04 1.77
C ASP A 229 -9.24 -29.81 1.28
N HIS A 230 -10.20 -30.04 0.37
CA HIS A 230 -10.95 -28.95 -0.26
C HIS A 230 -12.32 -29.40 -0.77
N PRO A 231 -13.41 -28.61 -0.57
CA PRO A 231 -14.76 -28.95 -1.05
C PRO A 231 -14.87 -29.16 -2.56
N MET A 232 -13.92 -28.66 -3.34
CA MET A 232 -13.86 -28.84 -4.81
C MET A 232 -12.84 -29.90 -5.23
N GLY A 233 -12.30 -30.65 -4.29
CA GLY A 233 -11.34 -31.73 -4.55
C GLY A 233 -12.02 -33.02 -4.97
N GLY A 234 -11.24 -33.93 -5.58
CA GLY A 234 -11.69 -35.25 -6.03
C GLY A 234 -12.32 -35.24 -7.42
N GLY A 235 -12.90 -36.39 -7.78
CA GLY A 235 -13.49 -36.67 -9.08
C GLY A 235 -12.51 -37.26 -10.07
N GLU A 236 -13.02 -37.81 -11.18
CA GLU A 236 -12.23 -38.26 -12.33
C GLU A 236 -11.94 -37.10 -13.27
N GLY A 237 -10.67 -36.89 -13.58
CA GLY A 237 -10.22 -35.81 -14.48
C GLY A 237 -10.46 -34.40 -13.90
N ARG A 238 -10.95 -33.48 -14.74
CA ARG A 238 -11.23 -32.08 -14.36
C ARG A 238 -12.63 -31.86 -13.79
N ALA A 239 -12.99 -32.56 -12.75
CA ALA A 239 -14.25 -32.29 -12.07
C ALA A 239 -14.23 -30.93 -11.37
N SER A 240 -15.22 -30.06 -11.62
CA SER A 240 -15.27 -28.70 -11.04
C SER A 240 -15.97 -28.64 -9.68
N GLY A 241 -16.64 -29.72 -9.25
CA GLY A 241 -17.29 -29.79 -7.94
C GLY A 241 -18.46 -28.82 -7.71
N GLY A 242 -19.05 -28.28 -8.77
CA GLY A 242 -20.18 -27.35 -8.74
C GLY A 242 -19.76 -25.89 -8.52
N HIS A 243 -20.59 -25.12 -7.76
CA HIS A 243 -20.34 -23.69 -7.53
C HIS A 243 -18.99 -23.45 -6.81
N PRO A 244 -18.14 -22.50 -7.28
CA PRO A 244 -16.82 -22.26 -6.69
C PRO A 244 -16.88 -21.95 -5.20
N ARG A 245 -16.15 -22.71 -4.40
CA ARG A 245 -16.10 -22.58 -2.94
C ARG A 245 -14.67 -22.35 -2.46
N SER A 246 -14.55 -21.69 -1.32
CA SER A 246 -13.31 -21.60 -0.56
C SER A 246 -13.07 -22.91 0.20
N ARG A 247 -11.89 -23.10 0.78
CA ARG A 247 -11.58 -24.26 1.62
C ARG A 247 -12.52 -24.39 2.84
N THR A 248 -13.06 -23.28 3.32
CA THR A 248 -14.00 -23.24 4.45
C THR A 248 -15.46 -23.41 4.01
N GLY A 249 -15.72 -23.80 2.76
CA GLY A 249 -17.05 -24.04 2.21
C GLY A 249 -17.81 -22.79 1.76
N LYS A 250 -17.31 -21.59 2.04
CA LYS A 250 -17.97 -20.33 1.60
C LYS A 250 -17.89 -20.17 0.10
N TYR A 251 -18.93 -19.64 -0.51
CA TYR A 251 -18.93 -19.32 -1.94
C TYR A 251 -17.84 -18.33 -2.29
N ALA A 252 -17.06 -18.62 -3.34
CA ALA A 252 -15.97 -17.78 -3.79
C ALA A 252 -16.43 -16.64 -4.70
N LYS A 253 -17.66 -16.73 -5.26
CA LYS A 253 -18.28 -15.72 -6.13
C LYS A 253 -19.65 -15.34 -5.59
N GLY A 254 -19.97 -14.05 -5.71
CA GLY A 254 -21.28 -13.49 -5.37
C GLY A 254 -21.54 -13.22 -3.90
N GLU A 255 -20.78 -13.78 -2.98
CA GLU A 255 -20.94 -13.56 -1.54
C GLU A 255 -20.38 -12.21 -1.10
N LYS A 256 -21.14 -11.49 -0.29
CA LYS A 256 -20.68 -10.25 0.37
C LYS A 256 -19.85 -10.64 1.60
N THR A 257 -18.52 -10.46 1.52
CA THR A 257 -17.58 -10.90 2.57
C THR A 257 -17.37 -9.87 3.68
N ARG A 258 -17.80 -8.62 3.50
CA ARG A 258 -17.73 -7.59 4.54
C ARG A 258 -18.61 -7.99 5.72
N THR A 259 -18.07 -8.00 6.92
CA THR A 259 -18.84 -8.22 8.16
C THR A 259 -19.89 -7.11 8.29
N ARG A 260 -21.13 -7.48 8.54
CA ARG A 260 -22.23 -6.53 8.77
C ARG A 260 -22.11 -5.86 10.14
N GLY A 261 -22.62 -4.63 10.28
CA GLY A 261 -22.68 -3.92 11.55
C GLY A 261 -21.32 -3.41 12.07
N LYS A 262 -20.34 -3.19 11.20
CA LYS A 262 -19.08 -2.54 11.60
C LYS A 262 -19.33 -1.08 11.96
N GLY A 263 -18.78 -0.59 13.08
CA GLY A 263 -18.87 0.84 13.45
C GLY A 263 -18.38 1.79 12.35
N SER A 264 -17.42 1.34 11.50
CA SER A 264 -16.94 2.10 10.36
C SER A 264 -17.95 2.23 9.20
N ASP A 265 -19.10 1.53 9.24
CA ASP A 265 -20.12 1.64 8.20
C ASP A 265 -20.79 3.02 8.22
N LYS A 266 -20.87 3.65 9.40
CA LYS A 266 -21.38 5.02 9.59
C LYS A 266 -20.53 6.08 8.85
N LEU A 267 -19.27 5.77 8.58
CA LEU A 267 -18.33 6.66 7.90
C LEU A 267 -18.29 6.48 6.38
N ILE A 268 -19.02 5.51 5.83
CA ILE A 268 -19.09 5.27 4.38
C ILE A 268 -20.37 5.89 3.85
N ILE A 269 -20.24 6.91 3.00
CA ILE A 269 -21.39 7.57 2.35
C ILE A 269 -21.86 6.74 1.16
N GLN A 270 -20.89 6.33 0.32
CA GLN A 270 -21.16 5.64 -0.92
C GLN A 270 -20.11 4.57 -1.17
N ARG A 271 -20.53 3.39 -1.59
CA ARG A 271 -19.64 2.30 -2.00
C ARG A 271 -19.08 2.52 -3.41
N ARG A 272 -18.10 1.71 -3.79
CA ARG A 272 -17.46 1.73 -5.12
C ARG A 272 -18.46 1.53 -6.28
N ASP A 273 -19.58 0.85 -6.03
CA ASP A 273 -20.65 0.57 -7.01
C ASP A 273 -21.71 1.70 -7.08
N GLY A 274 -21.44 2.83 -6.47
CA GLY A 274 -22.36 3.98 -6.45
C GLY A 274 -23.52 3.86 -5.46
N LYS A 275 -23.70 2.71 -4.83
CA LYS A 275 -24.82 2.49 -3.90
C LYS A 275 -24.50 3.09 -2.53
N LYS A 276 -25.47 3.79 -1.97
CA LYS A 276 -25.43 4.21 -0.56
C LYS A 276 -25.48 2.96 0.33
N LEU A 277 -24.81 3.00 1.47
CA LEU A 277 -25.02 1.99 2.51
C LEU A 277 -26.42 2.21 3.07
N THR A 278 -27.38 1.41 2.62
CA THR A 278 -28.68 1.28 3.31
C THR A 278 -28.41 0.71 4.70
N LYS A 279 -28.90 1.40 5.71
CA LYS A 279 -28.91 0.97 7.12
C LYS A 279 -29.53 -0.40 7.31
#